data_65edd6ef1e6e126f4e508b0440a2994b
#
_entry.id   65edd6ef1e6e126f4e508b0440a2994b
#
_cell.length_a   1.000
_cell.length_b   1.000
_cell.length_c   1.000
_cell.angle_alpha   90.00
_cell.angle_beta   90.00
_cell.angle_gamma   90.00
#
_symmetry.space_group_name_H-M   'P 1'
#
loop_
_entity.id
_entity.type
_entity.pdbx_description
1 polymer ?
#
loop_
_entity_poly.entity_id
_entity_poly.type
_entity_poly.pdbx_seq_one_letter_code
_entity_poly.pdbx_strand_id
1 'polypeptide(L)'
;MLEVSGICKSYGKHRILNGVSFSAGPGQCVGIVGTNGCGKTTLLSILAGAQRADSGSIRINGTEIRGRSGAAADLTAYVPQENPLIGELSVKDNLLLWHRGSRKEMERDLTEGCSSVLGIGPMLKKRVDTLSGGMKKRLSIACALSGRAPVLIMDEPGAALDLECKRDIQAYLKAYTADGGTVILTSHEMEELALCTSMYVLKDGVLTKTRNSLSAEELIRQFQ
;
A
#
# COMPACT_ATOMS: atom_id res chain seq x y z
N MET A 1 -1.71 -15.49 2.58
CA MET A 1 -3.02 -15.12 3.16
C MET A 1 -2.80 -14.11 4.28
N LEU A 2 -3.46 -12.97 4.22
CA LEU A 2 -3.50 -11.96 5.28
C LEU A 2 -4.76 -12.18 6.14
N GLU A 3 -4.61 -12.22 7.45
CA GLU A 3 -5.68 -12.32 8.43
C GLU A 3 -5.56 -11.18 9.44
N VAL A 4 -6.63 -10.42 9.59
CA VAL A 4 -6.73 -9.27 10.51
C VAL A 4 -7.89 -9.52 11.47
N SER A 5 -7.62 -9.52 12.77
CA SER A 5 -8.62 -9.88 13.78
C SER A 5 -8.63 -8.88 14.92
N GLY A 6 -9.77 -8.22 15.11
CA GLY A 6 -10.08 -7.40 16.27
C GLY A 6 -9.17 -6.19 16.49
N ILE A 7 -8.63 -5.57 15.45
CA ILE A 7 -7.70 -4.44 15.57
C ILE A 7 -8.41 -3.24 16.19
N CYS A 8 -7.90 -2.80 17.32
CA CYS A 8 -8.30 -1.56 17.97
C CYS A 8 -7.12 -0.57 18.05
N LYS A 9 -7.44 0.72 17.93
CA LYS A 9 -6.47 1.81 18.07
C LYS A 9 -7.13 3.07 18.62
N SER A 10 -6.46 3.68 19.59
CA SER A 10 -6.89 4.96 20.17
C SER A 10 -5.73 5.94 20.23
N TYR A 11 -6.03 7.22 20.15
CA TYR A 11 -5.10 8.32 20.43
C TYR A 11 -5.69 9.16 21.58
N GLY A 12 -5.09 9.05 22.75
CA GLY A 12 -5.67 9.61 23.98
C GLY A 12 -7.07 9.02 24.25
N LYS A 13 -8.10 9.85 24.28
CA LYS A 13 -9.50 9.42 24.50
C LYS A 13 -10.25 9.08 23.21
N HIS A 14 -9.68 9.33 22.04
CA HIS A 14 -10.33 9.12 20.75
C HIS A 14 -10.03 7.74 20.21
N ARG A 15 -11.06 6.88 20.12
CA ARG A 15 -10.97 5.57 19.48
C ARG A 15 -11.07 5.74 17.96
N ILE A 16 -10.04 5.35 17.25
CA ILE A 16 -9.94 5.47 15.78
C ILE A 16 -10.31 4.16 15.08
N LEU A 17 -9.89 3.02 15.65
CA LEU A 17 -10.24 1.69 15.15
C LEU A 17 -10.90 0.90 16.27
N ASN A 18 -11.99 0.20 15.95
CA ASN A 18 -12.84 -0.49 16.92
C ASN A 18 -13.14 -1.92 16.45
N GLY A 19 -12.23 -2.85 16.68
CA GLY A 19 -12.41 -4.27 16.37
C GLY A 19 -12.37 -4.61 14.89
N VAL A 20 -11.56 -3.92 14.09
CA VAL A 20 -11.42 -4.14 12.64
C VAL A 20 -10.96 -5.56 12.36
N SER A 21 -11.73 -6.27 11.53
CA SER A 21 -11.46 -7.66 11.14
C SER A 21 -11.77 -7.89 9.67
N PHE A 22 -10.84 -8.50 8.94
CA PHE A 22 -11.03 -8.95 7.56
C PHE A 22 -9.93 -9.93 7.18
N SER A 23 -10.06 -10.57 6.02
CA SER A 23 -9.02 -11.42 5.44
C SER A 23 -8.85 -11.15 3.95
N ALA A 24 -7.65 -11.42 3.43
CA ALA A 24 -7.33 -11.36 2.02
C ALA A 24 -6.42 -12.52 1.63
N GLY A 25 -6.80 -13.23 0.58
CA GLY A 25 -6.02 -14.33 0.02
C GLY A 25 -4.99 -13.86 -1.01
N PRO A 26 -4.12 -14.78 -1.47
CA PRO A 26 -3.24 -14.53 -2.61
C PRO A 26 -4.05 -14.10 -3.84
N GLY A 27 -3.51 -13.16 -4.61
CA GLY A 27 -4.15 -12.64 -5.81
C GLY A 27 -5.31 -11.69 -5.57
N GLN A 28 -5.62 -11.35 -4.33
CA GLN A 28 -6.71 -10.44 -4.02
C GLN A 28 -6.23 -8.98 -3.88
N CYS A 29 -7.07 -8.08 -4.38
CA CYS A 29 -6.97 -6.64 -4.14
C CYS A 29 -8.14 -6.21 -3.24
N VAL A 30 -7.84 -5.65 -2.08
CA VAL A 30 -8.82 -5.16 -1.10
C VAL A 30 -8.79 -3.65 -1.08
N GLY A 31 -9.92 -3.02 -1.40
CA GLY A 31 -10.13 -1.59 -1.29
C GLY A 31 -10.75 -1.21 0.06
N ILE A 32 -10.18 -0.20 0.71
CA ILE A 32 -10.71 0.38 1.93
C ILE A 32 -11.07 1.83 1.66
N VAL A 33 -12.35 2.15 1.77
CA VAL A 33 -12.88 3.49 1.55
C VAL A 33 -13.44 4.08 2.84
N GLY A 34 -13.58 5.40 2.90
CA GLY A 34 -14.12 6.09 4.08
C GLY A 34 -13.76 7.58 4.02
N THR A 35 -14.42 8.39 4.85
CA THR A 35 -14.18 9.83 4.92
C THR A 35 -12.74 10.16 5.36
N ASN A 36 -12.30 11.38 5.08
CA ASN A 36 -11.01 11.84 5.59
C ASN A 36 -11.00 11.85 7.12
N GLY A 37 -9.91 11.37 7.72
CA GLY A 37 -9.77 11.27 9.18
C GLY A 37 -10.46 10.06 9.82
N CYS A 38 -11.18 9.19 9.09
CA CYS A 38 -11.85 8.02 9.67
C CYS A 38 -10.91 6.89 10.14
N GLY A 39 -9.58 7.00 9.88
CA GLY A 39 -8.60 6.04 10.36
C GLY A 39 -7.98 5.13 9.28
N LYS A 40 -8.19 5.38 7.98
CA LYS A 40 -7.62 4.58 6.88
C LYS A 40 -6.09 4.46 6.98
N THR A 41 -5.40 5.58 7.01
CA THR A 41 -3.92 5.63 7.14
C THR A 41 -3.44 4.94 8.43
N THR A 42 -4.18 5.10 9.54
CA THR A 42 -3.88 4.39 10.80
C THR A 42 -3.97 2.88 10.62
N LEU A 43 -5.04 2.40 9.99
CA LEU A 43 -5.21 0.98 9.70
C LEU A 43 -4.08 0.46 8.80
N LEU A 44 -3.80 1.13 7.67
CA LEU A 44 -2.73 0.73 6.76
C LEU A 44 -1.35 0.73 7.43
N SER A 45 -1.03 1.73 8.26
CA SER A 45 0.22 1.78 9.02
C SER A 45 0.35 0.62 10.01
N ILE A 46 -0.76 0.19 10.62
CA ILE A 46 -0.79 -0.97 11.52
C ILE A 46 -0.60 -2.27 10.73
N LEU A 47 -1.28 -2.44 9.58
CA LEU A 47 -1.11 -3.60 8.71
C LEU A 47 0.33 -3.73 8.19
N ALA A 48 0.97 -2.61 7.89
CA ALA A 48 2.37 -2.55 7.48
C ALA A 48 3.37 -2.80 8.63
N GLY A 49 2.90 -2.91 9.87
CA GLY A 49 3.76 -3.00 11.04
C GLY A 49 4.52 -1.70 11.36
N ALA A 50 4.23 -0.60 10.69
CA ALA A 50 4.82 0.71 10.96
C ALA A 50 4.31 1.31 12.29
N GLN A 51 3.11 0.90 12.71
CA GLN A 51 2.47 1.30 13.96
C GLN A 51 1.93 0.08 14.72
N ARG A 52 1.91 0.14 16.05
CA ARG A 52 1.30 -0.89 16.89
C ARG A 52 -0.21 -0.64 17.06
N ALA A 53 -1.01 -1.69 16.94
CA ALA A 53 -2.38 -1.72 17.43
C ALA A 53 -2.39 -1.74 19.00
N ASP A 54 -3.45 -1.29 19.59
CA ASP A 54 -3.65 -1.39 21.05
C ASP A 54 -4.12 -2.81 21.42
N SER A 55 -4.90 -3.44 20.56
CA SER A 55 -5.33 -4.85 20.66
C SER A 55 -5.62 -5.45 19.29
N GLY A 56 -5.83 -6.76 19.25
CA GLY A 56 -6.05 -7.53 18.03
C GLY A 56 -4.76 -8.18 17.51
N SER A 57 -4.87 -8.88 16.39
CA SER A 57 -3.73 -9.58 15.78
C SER A 57 -3.76 -9.48 14.26
N ILE A 58 -2.59 -9.52 13.65
CA ILE A 58 -2.38 -9.57 12.20
C ILE A 58 -1.49 -10.78 11.92
N ARG A 59 -1.90 -11.60 10.95
CA ARG A 59 -1.09 -12.73 10.48
C ARG A 59 -0.95 -12.68 8.96
N ILE A 60 0.25 -12.94 8.49
CA ILE A 60 0.55 -13.10 7.06
C ILE A 60 1.21 -14.47 6.88
N ASN A 61 0.58 -15.34 6.09
CA ASN A 61 1.03 -16.72 5.88
C ASN A 61 1.31 -17.46 7.20
N GLY A 62 0.45 -17.26 8.21
CA GLY A 62 0.59 -17.84 9.53
C GLY A 62 1.56 -17.13 10.49
N THR A 63 2.40 -16.23 9.98
CA THR A 63 3.34 -15.44 10.79
C THR A 63 2.64 -14.21 11.38
N GLU A 64 2.71 -14.07 12.70
CA GLU A 64 2.12 -12.92 13.39
C GLU A 64 2.98 -11.66 13.24
N ILE A 65 2.35 -10.55 12.87
CA ILE A 65 2.96 -9.21 12.75
C ILE A 65 2.68 -8.42 14.01
N ARG A 66 3.74 -8.05 14.74
CA ARG A 66 3.65 -7.25 15.98
C ARG A 66 4.48 -5.97 15.87
N GLY A 67 3.88 -4.90 15.34
CA GLY A 67 4.56 -3.62 15.19
C GLY A 67 5.81 -3.72 14.29
N ARG A 68 6.81 -2.89 14.54
CA ARG A 68 8.08 -2.87 13.79
C ARG A 68 8.94 -4.10 14.07
N SER A 69 8.50 -5.26 13.60
CA SER A 69 9.29 -6.50 13.65
C SER A 69 10.00 -6.74 12.32
N GLY A 70 11.12 -7.44 12.33
CA GLY A 70 11.78 -7.88 11.10
C GLY A 70 10.81 -8.65 10.19
N ALA A 71 9.94 -9.50 10.77
CA ALA A 71 8.92 -10.24 10.05
C ALA A 71 7.91 -9.34 9.32
N ALA A 72 7.49 -8.20 9.92
CA ALA A 72 6.61 -7.25 9.23
C ALA A 72 7.27 -6.71 7.96
N ALA A 73 8.53 -6.36 8.08
CA ALA A 73 9.29 -5.77 7.00
C ALA A 73 9.54 -6.73 5.83
N ASP A 74 9.60 -8.04 6.06
CA ASP A 74 9.79 -9.05 5.02
C ASP A 74 8.47 -9.47 4.36
N LEU A 75 7.35 -9.28 5.06
CA LEU A 75 6.04 -9.73 4.63
C LEU A 75 5.15 -8.61 4.08
N THR A 76 5.50 -7.33 4.33
CA THR A 76 4.73 -6.19 3.87
C THR A 76 5.58 -5.18 3.12
N ALA A 77 5.08 -4.68 2.00
CA ALA A 77 5.56 -3.47 1.33
C ALA A 77 4.56 -2.35 1.57
N TYR A 78 5.01 -1.21 2.08
CA TYR A 78 4.14 -0.08 2.39
C TYR A 78 4.49 1.15 1.58
N VAL A 79 3.52 1.66 0.85
CA VAL A 79 3.61 2.92 0.10
C VAL A 79 2.66 3.93 0.78
N PRO A 80 3.16 4.82 1.63
CA PRO A 80 2.34 5.82 2.28
C PRO A 80 1.87 6.90 1.28
N GLN A 81 0.90 7.71 1.69
CA GLN A 81 0.40 8.82 0.90
C GLN A 81 1.53 9.81 0.57
N GLU A 82 2.34 10.19 1.56
CA GLU A 82 3.56 10.97 1.36
C GLU A 82 4.72 10.04 0.98
N ASN A 83 5.56 10.49 0.04
CA ASN A 83 6.69 9.68 -0.41
C ASN A 83 7.86 9.79 0.58
N PRO A 84 8.27 8.71 1.26
CA PRO A 84 9.36 8.73 2.26
C PRO A 84 10.74 8.69 1.57
N LEU A 85 10.93 9.52 0.56
CA LEU A 85 12.16 9.56 -0.23
C LEU A 85 13.10 10.66 0.29
N ILE A 86 14.40 10.42 0.23
CA ILE A 86 15.42 11.41 0.60
C ILE A 86 15.72 12.27 -0.62
N GLY A 87 15.29 13.53 -0.60
CA GLY A 87 15.34 14.45 -1.73
C GLY A 87 16.75 14.74 -2.26
N GLU A 88 17.71 14.86 -1.36
CA GLU A 88 19.10 15.18 -1.66
C GLU A 88 19.86 14.03 -2.34
N LEU A 89 19.37 12.80 -2.17
CA LEU A 89 19.98 11.62 -2.76
C LEU A 89 19.52 11.39 -4.20
N SER A 90 20.31 10.64 -4.95
CA SER A 90 19.89 10.15 -6.27
C SER A 90 18.79 9.07 -6.16
N VAL A 91 18.07 8.84 -7.26
CA VAL A 91 17.12 7.72 -7.39
C VAL A 91 17.80 6.39 -7.05
N LYS A 92 19.02 6.19 -7.57
CA LYS A 92 19.80 4.97 -7.29
C LYS A 92 20.11 4.81 -5.80
N ASP A 93 20.50 5.88 -5.11
CA ASP A 93 20.83 5.82 -3.69
C ASP A 93 19.59 5.57 -2.84
N ASN A 94 18.44 6.16 -3.19
CA ASN A 94 17.17 5.83 -2.56
C ASN A 94 16.81 4.35 -2.74
N LEU A 95 16.92 3.79 -3.95
CA LEU A 95 16.70 2.36 -4.17
C LEU A 95 17.63 1.51 -3.31
N LEU A 96 18.92 1.84 -3.25
CA LEU A 96 19.90 1.10 -2.44
C LEU A 96 19.59 1.10 -0.94
N LEU A 97 19.04 2.21 -0.42
CA LEU A 97 18.64 2.31 0.99
C LEU A 97 17.49 1.36 1.35
N TRP A 98 16.56 1.16 0.42
CA TRP A 98 15.36 0.36 0.64
C TRP A 98 15.50 -1.08 0.14
N HIS A 99 16.49 -1.35 -0.74
CA HIS A 99 16.68 -2.67 -1.31
C HIS A 99 17.21 -3.66 -0.27
N ARG A 100 16.51 -4.79 -0.12
CA ARG A 100 16.84 -5.83 0.86
C ARG A 100 17.62 -7.00 0.30
N GLY A 101 17.82 -7.01 -1.01
CA GLY A 101 18.56 -8.05 -1.72
C GLY A 101 20.00 -7.66 -2.02
N SER A 102 20.68 -8.54 -2.74
CA SER A 102 22.00 -8.29 -3.28
C SER A 102 21.95 -7.22 -4.39
N ARG A 103 23.11 -6.59 -4.67
CA ARG A 103 23.23 -5.66 -5.79
C ARG A 103 22.80 -6.29 -7.13
N LYS A 104 23.06 -7.59 -7.31
CA LYS A 104 22.70 -8.35 -8.51
C LYS A 104 21.17 -8.48 -8.66
N GLU A 105 20.45 -8.66 -7.56
CA GLU A 105 18.99 -8.68 -7.56
C GLU A 105 18.40 -7.30 -7.87
N MET A 106 19.01 -6.23 -7.36
CA MET A 106 18.59 -4.87 -7.70
C MET A 106 18.83 -4.58 -9.21
N GLU A 107 19.96 -4.97 -9.78
CA GLU A 107 20.26 -4.82 -11.20
C GLU A 107 19.23 -5.61 -12.05
N ARG A 108 18.85 -6.79 -11.62
CA ARG A 108 17.81 -7.59 -12.28
C ARG A 108 16.42 -6.93 -12.16
N ASP A 109 16.08 -6.35 -11.02
CA ASP A 109 14.80 -5.63 -10.82
C ASP A 109 14.70 -4.41 -11.75
N LEU A 110 15.83 -3.73 -12.02
CA LEU A 110 15.90 -2.61 -12.95
C LEU A 110 15.69 -3.01 -14.42
N THR A 111 15.91 -4.28 -14.78
CA THR A 111 15.78 -4.79 -16.16
C THR A 111 14.50 -5.58 -16.38
N GLU A 112 14.05 -6.36 -15.41
CA GLU A 112 12.98 -7.35 -15.56
C GLU A 112 11.90 -7.24 -14.48
N GLY A 113 12.13 -6.48 -13.41
CA GLY A 113 11.25 -6.40 -12.25
C GLY A 113 10.36 -5.16 -12.20
N CYS A 114 9.88 -4.88 -10.99
CA CYS A 114 9.02 -3.73 -10.68
C CYS A 114 9.63 -2.40 -11.13
N SER A 115 10.92 -2.19 -10.86
CA SER A 115 11.63 -0.96 -11.23
C SER A 115 11.69 -0.76 -12.75
N SER A 116 11.75 -1.83 -13.53
CA SER A 116 11.67 -1.79 -15.00
C SER A 116 10.29 -1.34 -15.46
N VAL A 117 9.24 -1.98 -14.98
CA VAL A 117 7.83 -1.66 -15.32
C VAL A 117 7.48 -0.21 -14.95
N LEU A 118 7.98 0.28 -13.82
CA LEU A 118 7.76 1.64 -13.35
C LEU A 118 8.69 2.67 -14.01
N GLY A 119 9.52 2.30 -14.96
CA GLY A 119 10.38 3.19 -15.73
C GLY A 119 11.46 3.88 -14.90
N ILE A 120 12.03 3.19 -13.89
CA ILE A 120 13.02 3.76 -12.97
C ILE A 120 14.41 3.93 -13.64
N GLY A 121 14.77 3.04 -14.56
CA GLY A 121 16.10 3.00 -15.20
C GLY A 121 16.60 4.35 -15.72
N PRO A 122 15.82 5.09 -16.56
CA PRO A 122 16.25 6.37 -17.13
C PRO A 122 16.50 7.49 -16.11
N MET A 123 16.00 7.36 -14.89
CA MET A 123 16.11 8.42 -13.88
C MET A 123 17.09 8.10 -12.75
N LEU A 124 17.81 6.97 -12.78
CA LEU A 124 18.73 6.52 -11.72
C LEU A 124 19.73 7.57 -11.23
N LYS A 125 20.24 8.41 -12.14
CA LYS A 125 21.24 9.45 -11.83
C LYS A 125 20.63 10.78 -11.38
N LYS A 126 19.29 10.95 -11.48
CA LYS A 126 18.64 12.20 -11.08
C LYS A 126 18.54 12.27 -9.56
N ARG A 127 18.62 13.49 -9.02
CA ARG A 127 18.27 13.75 -7.63
C ARG A 127 16.76 13.68 -7.45
N VAL A 128 16.32 13.16 -6.32
CA VAL A 128 14.89 12.95 -6.06
C VAL A 128 14.13 14.28 -5.92
N ASP A 129 14.75 15.32 -5.38
CA ASP A 129 14.13 16.66 -5.29
C ASP A 129 13.75 17.25 -6.66
N THR A 130 14.46 16.88 -7.73
CA THR A 130 14.20 17.34 -9.11
C THR A 130 13.13 16.55 -9.87
N LEU A 131 12.60 15.48 -9.26
CA LEU A 131 11.58 14.62 -9.88
C LEU A 131 10.17 15.24 -9.78
N SER A 132 9.33 14.96 -10.78
CA SER A 132 7.89 15.23 -10.71
C SER A 132 7.21 14.38 -9.62
N GLY A 133 6.00 14.77 -9.20
CA GLY A 133 5.21 13.99 -8.24
C GLY A 133 5.01 12.54 -8.68
N GLY A 134 4.65 12.31 -9.95
CA GLY A 134 4.50 10.98 -10.53
C GLY A 134 5.80 10.15 -10.51
N MET A 135 6.94 10.77 -10.86
CA MET A 135 8.25 10.10 -10.79
C MET A 135 8.62 9.73 -9.36
N LYS A 136 8.34 10.60 -8.38
CA LYS A 136 8.53 10.31 -6.95
C LYS A 136 7.66 9.14 -6.50
N LYS A 137 6.40 9.08 -6.92
CA LYS A 137 5.49 7.99 -6.57
C LYS A 137 5.94 6.66 -7.18
N ARG A 138 6.33 6.64 -8.45
CA ARG A 138 6.90 5.43 -9.10
C ARG A 138 8.15 4.93 -8.34
N LEU A 139 9.04 5.84 -7.95
CA LEU A 139 10.21 5.49 -7.15
C LEU A 139 9.83 4.96 -5.76
N SER A 140 8.87 5.57 -5.09
CA SER A 140 8.37 5.12 -3.77
C SER A 140 7.81 3.70 -3.84
N ILE A 141 7.04 3.37 -4.89
CA ILE A 141 6.54 2.01 -5.12
C ILE A 141 7.69 1.04 -5.39
N ALA A 142 8.64 1.40 -6.25
CA ALA A 142 9.81 0.56 -6.54
C ALA A 142 10.65 0.29 -5.27
N CYS A 143 10.87 1.30 -4.44
CA CYS A 143 11.55 1.15 -3.15
C CYS A 143 10.81 0.19 -2.21
N ALA A 144 9.49 0.34 -2.08
CA ALA A 144 8.68 -0.49 -1.20
C ALA A 144 8.68 -1.97 -1.63
N LEU A 145 8.67 -2.23 -2.94
CA LEU A 145 8.58 -3.58 -3.52
C LEU A 145 9.93 -4.26 -3.75
N SER A 146 11.03 -3.57 -3.49
CA SER A 146 12.38 -4.13 -3.66
C SER A 146 12.62 -5.42 -2.85
N GLY A 147 11.84 -5.66 -1.78
CA GLY A 147 11.89 -6.84 -0.93
C GLY A 147 10.98 -8.00 -1.35
N ARG A 148 10.25 -7.89 -2.46
CA ARG A 148 9.29 -8.93 -2.93
C ARG A 148 8.30 -9.39 -1.86
N ALA A 149 7.84 -8.47 -1.01
CA ALA A 149 6.87 -8.77 0.04
C ALA A 149 5.58 -9.34 -0.56
N PRO A 150 4.95 -10.36 0.07
CA PRO A 150 3.72 -10.96 -0.44
C PRO A 150 2.48 -10.06 -0.29
N VAL A 151 2.54 -9.03 0.56
CA VAL A 151 1.44 -8.08 0.79
C VAL A 151 1.92 -6.66 0.50
N LEU A 152 1.28 -6.01 -0.48
CA LEU A 152 1.49 -4.60 -0.83
C LEU A 152 0.37 -3.76 -0.23
N ILE A 153 0.74 -2.75 0.54
CA ILE A 153 -0.18 -1.83 1.22
C ILE A 153 0.06 -0.43 0.65
N MET A 154 -0.99 0.22 0.14
CA MET A 154 -0.89 1.51 -0.53
C MET A 154 -1.92 2.50 0.00
N ASP A 155 -1.47 3.66 0.44
CA ASP A 155 -2.34 4.75 0.89
C ASP A 155 -2.47 5.79 -0.23
N GLU A 156 -3.64 5.83 -0.87
CA GLU A 156 -4.00 6.72 -1.98
C GLU A 156 -2.93 6.75 -3.11
N PRO A 157 -2.67 5.61 -3.78
CA PRO A 157 -1.54 5.49 -4.71
C PRO A 157 -1.61 6.43 -5.92
N GLY A 158 -2.79 6.76 -6.41
CA GLY A 158 -3.01 7.62 -7.59
C GLY A 158 -3.22 9.10 -7.29
N ALA A 159 -3.25 9.49 -6.01
CA ALA A 159 -3.51 10.89 -5.64
C ALA A 159 -2.50 11.86 -6.28
N ALA A 160 -3.02 12.90 -6.95
CA ALA A 160 -2.24 13.96 -7.61
C ALA A 160 -1.28 13.47 -8.72
N LEU A 161 -1.56 12.33 -9.36
CA LEU A 161 -0.79 11.81 -10.48
C LEU A 161 -1.47 12.09 -11.83
N ASP A 162 -0.65 12.18 -12.88
CA ASP A 162 -1.15 12.20 -14.25
C ASP A 162 -1.71 10.84 -14.69
N LEU A 163 -2.51 10.84 -15.78
CA LEU A 163 -3.19 9.65 -16.27
C LEU A 163 -2.23 8.54 -16.70
N GLU A 164 -1.07 8.88 -17.26
CA GLU A 164 -0.07 7.90 -17.69
C GLU A 164 0.52 7.16 -16.48
N CYS A 165 0.91 7.91 -15.45
CA CYS A 165 1.43 7.33 -14.21
C CYS A 165 0.39 6.43 -13.51
N LYS A 166 -0.88 6.87 -13.45
CA LYS A 166 -1.98 6.07 -12.89
C LYS A 166 -2.14 4.75 -13.65
N ARG A 167 -2.15 4.80 -14.98
CA ARG A 167 -2.26 3.60 -15.83
C ARG A 167 -1.12 2.61 -15.57
N ASP A 168 0.12 3.09 -15.47
CA ASP A 168 1.28 2.24 -15.24
C ASP A 168 1.23 1.58 -13.85
N ILE A 169 0.80 2.32 -12.82
CA ILE A 169 0.60 1.78 -11.47
C ILE A 169 -0.51 0.72 -11.49
N GLN A 170 -1.64 0.99 -12.16
CA GLN A 170 -2.74 0.03 -12.27
C GLN A 170 -2.32 -1.25 -13.02
N ALA A 171 -1.55 -1.12 -14.11
CA ALA A 171 -1.01 -2.27 -14.82
C ALA A 171 -0.09 -3.10 -13.93
N TYR A 172 0.76 -2.44 -13.16
CA TYR A 172 1.61 -3.12 -12.18
C TYR A 172 0.81 -3.85 -11.10
N LEU A 173 -0.22 -3.22 -10.51
CA LEU A 173 -1.07 -3.85 -9.50
C LEU A 173 -1.79 -5.10 -10.03
N LYS A 174 -2.26 -5.05 -11.29
CA LYS A 174 -2.86 -6.22 -11.97
C LYS A 174 -1.85 -7.36 -12.12
N ALA A 175 -0.63 -7.06 -12.57
CA ALA A 175 0.42 -8.06 -12.71
C ALA A 175 0.82 -8.64 -11.33
N TYR A 176 0.99 -7.80 -10.32
CA TYR A 176 1.34 -8.23 -8.96
C TYR A 176 0.28 -9.16 -8.35
N THR A 177 -1.01 -8.87 -8.54
CA THR A 177 -2.08 -9.76 -8.07
C THR A 177 -2.17 -11.03 -8.90
N ALA A 178 -1.95 -10.98 -10.21
CA ALA A 178 -1.91 -12.17 -11.07
C ALA A 178 -0.79 -13.14 -10.66
N ASP A 179 0.33 -12.61 -10.17
CA ASP A 179 1.46 -13.40 -9.63
C ASP A 179 1.22 -13.90 -8.18
N GLY A 180 0.01 -13.73 -7.65
CA GLY A 180 -0.38 -14.20 -6.33
C GLY A 180 -0.09 -13.22 -5.19
N GLY A 181 0.39 -12.01 -5.47
CA GLY A 181 0.54 -10.94 -4.47
C GLY A 181 -0.83 -10.49 -3.93
N THR A 182 -0.88 -10.06 -2.68
CA THR A 182 -2.08 -9.46 -2.08
C THR A 182 -1.92 -7.95 -2.00
N VAL A 183 -2.91 -7.19 -2.46
CA VAL A 183 -2.91 -5.73 -2.40
C VAL A 183 -3.98 -5.24 -1.43
N ILE A 184 -3.61 -4.31 -0.55
CA ILE A 184 -4.53 -3.54 0.28
C ILE A 184 -4.34 -2.08 -0.08
N LEU A 185 -5.38 -1.42 -0.55
CA LEU A 185 -5.28 0.01 -0.90
C LEU A 185 -6.42 0.84 -0.34
N THR A 186 -6.13 2.11 -0.11
CA THR A 186 -7.16 3.15 0.06
C THR A 186 -7.20 3.98 -1.20
N SER A 187 -8.37 4.37 -1.65
CA SER A 187 -8.53 5.28 -2.76
C SER A 187 -9.88 5.99 -2.73
N HIS A 188 -9.94 7.13 -3.38
CA HIS A 188 -11.17 7.84 -3.72
C HIS A 188 -11.45 7.80 -5.23
N GLU A 189 -10.58 7.13 -6.01
CA GLU A 189 -10.69 7.05 -7.46
C GLU A 189 -11.37 5.75 -7.89
N MET A 190 -12.46 5.88 -8.63
CA MET A 190 -13.28 4.73 -9.06
C MET A 190 -12.48 3.73 -9.92
N GLU A 191 -11.52 4.22 -10.71
CA GLU A 191 -10.66 3.39 -11.56
C GLU A 191 -9.73 2.48 -10.73
N GLU A 192 -9.23 2.96 -9.59
CA GLU A 192 -8.44 2.15 -8.67
C GLU A 192 -9.31 1.16 -7.90
N LEU A 193 -10.48 1.60 -7.46
CA LEU A 193 -11.45 0.75 -6.77
C LEU A 193 -11.98 -0.37 -7.66
N ALA A 194 -12.04 -0.15 -8.98
CA ALA A 194 -12.42 -1.19 -9.95
C ALA A 194 -11.40 -2.35 -10.03
N LEU A 195 -10.17 -2.18 -9.53
CA LEU A 195 -9.19 -3.27 -9.42
C LEU A 195 -9.47 -4.18 -8.22
N CYS A 196 -10.28 -3.72 -7.26
CA CYS A 196 -10.49 -4.43 -6.01
C CYS A 196 -11.41 -5.63 -6.18
N THR A 197 -10.99 -6.79 -5.68
CA THR A 197 -11.80 -8.01 -5.61
C THR A 197 -12.74 -8.01 -4.40
N SER A 198 -12.44 -7.18 -3.40
CA SER A 198 -13.27 -6.96 -2.22
C SER A 198 -13.17 -5.50 -1.77
N MET A 199 -14.28 -4.94 -1.33
CA MET A 199 -14.32 -3.57 -0.82
C MET A 199 -14.89 -3.51 0.59
N TYR A 200 -14.33 -2.59 1.38
CA TYR A 200 -14.77 -2.31 2.75
C TYR A 200 -14.92 -0.82 2.97
N VAL A 201 -15.91 -0.45 3.76
CA VAL A 201 -16.11 0.92 4.26
C VAL A 201 -15.62 0.99 5.71
N LEU A 202 -14.73 1.94 5.98
CA LEU A 202 -14.32 2.29 7.34
C LEU A 202 -15.11 3.52 7.80
N LYS A 203 -15.99 3.32 8.78
CA LYS A 203 -16.82 4.37 9.38
C LYS A 203 -16.84 4.18 10.90
N ASP A 204 -16.64 5.26 11.65
CA ASP A 204 -16.65 5.26 13.12
C ASP A 204 -15.76 4.17 13.76
N GLY A 205 -14.62 3.91 13.13
CA GLY A 205 -13.66 2.90 13.54
C GLY A 205 -14.04 1.46 13.22
N VAL A 206 -15.19 1.22 12.59
CA VAL A 206 -15.69 -0.12 12.22
C VAL A 206 -15.51 -0.34 10.72
N LEU A 207 -15.02 -1.52 10.35
CA LEU A 207 -14.82 -1.94 8.96
C LEU A 207 -15.98 -2.84 8.52
N THR A 208 -16.74 -2.43 7.53
CA THR A 208 -17.89 -3.18 7.00
C THR A 208 -17.67 -3.55 5.55
N LYS A 209 -17.87 -4.82 5.20
CA LYS A 209 -17.76 -5.28 3.80
C LYS A 209 -18.90 -4.70 2.96
N THR A 210 -18.58 -4.24 1.77
CA THR A 210 -19.55 -3.69 0.82
C THR A 210 -19.44 -4.36 -0.55
N ARG A 211 -20.30 -3.97 -1.50
CA ARG A 211 -20.26 -4.48 -2.87
C ARG A 211 -19.11 -3.85 -3.65
N ASN A 212 -18.50 -4.61 -4.55
CA ASN A 212 -17.36 -4.13 -5.36
C ASN A 212 -17.77 -3.18 -6.50
N SER A 213 -19.06 -3.12 -6.84
CA SER A 213 -19.59 -2.38 -8.00
C SER A 213 -20.45 -1.19 -7.58
N LEU A 214 -20.06 -0.48 -6.52
CA LEU A 214 -20.76 0.73 -6.11
C LEU A 214 -20.43 1.90 -7.03
N SER A 215 -21.44 2.68 -7.41
CA SER A 215 -21.23 3.99 -8.01
C SER A 215 -20.64 4.98 -6.98
N ALA A 216 -20.07 6.08 -7.47
CA ALA A 216 -19.56 7.13 -6.58
C ALA A 216 -20.66 7.68 -5.64
N GLU A 217 -21.89 7.81 -6.14
CA GLU A 217 -23.04 8.25 -5.34
C GLU A 217 -23.44 7.25 -4.25
N GLU A 218 -23.42 5.95 -4.56
CA GLU A 218 -23.68 4.89 -3.58
C GLU A 218 -22.59 4.82 -2.50
N LEU A 219 -21.33 5.02 -2.86
CA LEU A 219 -20.22 5.14 -1.92
C LEU A 219 -20.43 6.32 -0.98
N ILE A 220 -20.78 7.51 -1.50
CA ILE A 220 -21.02 8.71 -0.70
C ILE A 220 -22.16 8.47 0.32
N ARG A 221 -23.23 7.78 -0.08
CA ARG A 221 -24.34 7.44 0.85
C ARG A 221 -23.91 6.53 2.00
N GLN A 222 -22.90 5.67 1.80
CA GLN A 222 -22.38 4.82 2.89
C GLN A 222 -21.54 5.60 3.90
N PHE A 223 -21.07 6.79 3.54
CA PHE A 223 -20.30 7.65 4.45
C PHE A 223 -21.22 8.53 5.33
N GLN A 224 -22.45 8.78 4.91
CA GLN A 224 -23.47 9.50 5.67
C GLN A 224 -24.10 8.59 6.73
#